data_ad1d47be4df8ff463c2bfb6750c5e0ad
#
_entry.id   ad1d47be4df8ff463c2bfb6750c5e0ad
#
_cell.length_a   1.000
_cell.length_b   1.000
_cell.length_c   1.000
_cell.angle_alpha   90.00
_cell.angle_beta   90.00
_cell.angle_gamma   90.00
#
_symmetry.space_group_name_H-M   'P 1'
#
loop_
_entity.id
_entity.type
_entity.pdbx_description
1 polymer ?
#
loop_
_entity_poly.entity_id
_entity_poly.type
_entity_poly.pdbx_seq_one_letter_code
_entity_poly.pdbx_strand_id
1 'polypeptide(L)'
;MGFLLGRWWVDLDMDKRSTLIFIFITTIVVMLIISAYRTRKESSIYGNTYGKTLIDTNFEYKQYRPSSSDLIISRSDYADKLYGFWLGQCIANWTGLVTEMDKIGNIGEIKTGKFYTREDWGKPDQPNIWSDGKPSVLSLTIDFVFEDENSIWGADDDTDIEYMYQYLMYKNQTSILTGEQIREGWLKHIKKEEENYLWVSNQTAFDLMLEGMVPPATSLAENNPNYEMIDAQLTTEIFGLFAPARPDIALKLAHLPIRTTAMHNAEWISEFYVIMYSLASYFDEDKSMKDKIFWMAGQARKRLPNNSYSAKMYDFVKSRYNVNVPWEQVRDDVYNKYQVNQEDGYNLTSKGLYCNACFAAGINFAASMISLFYGEGDLIETIKIGSLAGWDSDNPTSTWGGLLGFMIGKEAIEKSFQIQFSNRFNIHRTRKGFPNSGIDTFTNMADKGLLIIDRVVTSQLNGSIDSEKGQWVIPN
;
A
#
# COMPACT_ATOMS: atom_id res chain seq x y z
N MET A 1 27.63 15.85 -36.27
CA MET A 1 27.16 14.49 -36.61
C MET A 1 26.44 14.41 -37.96
N GLY A 2 26.01 15.51 -38.55
CA GLY A 2 25.35 15.56 -39.87
C GLY A 2 26.31 15.50 -41.09
N PHE A 3 27.61 15.73 -40.93
CA PHE A 3 28.60 15.82 -42.03
C PHE A 3 29.25 14.49 -42.43
N LEU A 4 29.13 13.44 -41.62
CA LEU A 4 29.69 12.14 -41.91
C LEU A 4 28.73 11.18 -42.63
N LEU A 5 27.40 11.42 -42.52
CA LEU A 5 26.42 10.58 -43.20
C LEU A 5 26.25 10.91 -44.68
N GLY A 6 26.55 12.13 -45.12
CA GLY A 6 26.37 12.58 -46.49
C GLY A 6 27.37 12.01 -47.50
N ARG A 7 28.53 11.48 -47.08
CA ARG A 7 29.56 10.94 -47.98
C ARG A 7 29.43 9.44 -48.31
N TRP A 8 28.63 8.70 -47.54
CA TRP A 8 28.41 7.26 -47.75
C TRP A 8 27.25 6.93 -48.69
N TRP A 9 26.48 7.93 -49.11
CA TRP A 9 25.29 7.75 -49.98
C TRP A 9 25.60 7.77 -51.49
N VAL A 10 26.80 8.13 -51.86
CA VAL A 10 27.11 8.40 -53.27
C VAL A 10 27.62 7.15 -53.99
N ASP A 11 28.01 6.07 -53.30
CA ASP A 11 28.63 4.89 -53.94
C ASP A 11 27.90 3.55 -53.69
N LEU A 12 26.65 3.56 -53.21
CA LEU A 12 25.88 2.34 -53.08
C LEU A 12 24.74 2.32 -54.10
N ASP A 13 24.96 1.57 -55.16
CA ASP A 13 23.91 1.24 -56.15
C ASP A 13 22.89 0.25 -55.50
N MET A 14 22.03 0.79 -54.66
CA MET A 14 21.00 0.01 -53.94
C MET A 14 19.63 0.18 -54.64
N ASP A 15 18.97 -0.94 -54.89
CA ASP A 15 17.59 -0.89 -55.40
C ASP A 15 16.64 -0.23 -54.38
N LYS A 16 15.44 0.18 -54.84
CA LYS A 16 14.48 0.89 -54.00
C LYS A 16 14.04 0.10 -52.73
N ARG A 17 14.10 -1.25 -52.76
CA ARG A 17 13.76 -2.10 -51.62
C ARG A 17 14.88 -2.09 -50.57
N SER A 18 16.10 -2.21 -50.99
CA SER A 18 17.29 -2.16 -50.12
C SER A 18 17.41 -0.78 -49.47
N THR A 19 17.10 0.29 -50.20
CA THR A 19 17.07 1.66 -49.62
C THR A 19 15.98 1.83 -48.55
N LEU A 20 14.77 1.31 -48.76
CA LEU A 20 13.69 1.35 -47.78
C LEU A 20 14.01 0.51 -46.54
N ILE A 21 14.59 -0.66 -46.69
CA ILE A 21 15.02 -1.52 -45.58
C ILE A 21 16.12 -0.82 -44.75
N PHE A 22 17.07 -0.18 -45.43
CA PHE A 22 18.15 0.56 -44.73
C PHE A 22 17.60 1.76 -43.96
N ILE A 23 16.67 2.54 -44.53
CA ILE A 23 16.01 3.64 -43.83
C ILE A 23 15.24 3.12 -42.60
N PHE A 24 14.50 2.02 -42.76
CA PHE A 24 13.73 1.43 -41.65
C PHE A 24 14.60 0.94 -40.51
N ILE A 25 15.69 0.21 -40.83
CA ILE A 25 16.68 -0.25 -39.83
C ILE A 25 17.35 0.93 -39.15
N THR A 26 17.77 1.95 -39.90
CA THR A 26 18.39 3.15 -39.34
C THR A 26 17.45 3.90 -38.40
N THR A 27 16.16 3.99 -38.76
CA THR A 27 15.14 4.62 -37.92
C THR A 27 14.92 3.85 -36.61
N ILE A 28 14.86 2.51 -36.69
CA ILE A 28 14.76 1.65 -35.50
C ILE A 28 15.99 1.82 -34.58
N VAL A 29 17.21 1.79 -35.15
CA VAL A 29 18.44 1.98 -34.39
C VAL A 29 18.48 3.35 -33.73
N VAL A 30 18.08 4.41 -34.41
CA VAL A 30 17.98 5.76 -33.84
C VAL A 30 16.93 5.83 -32.72
N MET A 31 15.75 5.20 -32.88
CA MET A 31 14.76 5.11 -31.83
C MET A 31 15.25 4.32 -30.61
N LEU A 32 15.96 3.23 -30.81
CA LEU A 32 16.57 2.44 -29.74
C LEU A 32 17.66 3.23 -29.01
N ILE A 33 18.49 3.99 -29.73
CA ILE A 33 19.52 4.86 -29.13
C ILE A 33 18.87 6.00 -28.33
N ILE A 34 17.80 6.61 -28.85
CA ILE A 34 17.06 7.67 -28.15
C ILE A 34 16.35 7.08 -26.91
N SER A 35 15.79 5.89 -27.03
CA SER A 35 15.17 5.18 -25.90
C SER A 35 16.22 4.83 -24.84
N ALA A 36 17.35 4.25 -25.23
CA ALA A 36 18.45 3.93 -24.32
C ALA A 36 19.09 5.18 -23.68
N TYR A 37 19.15 6.30 -24.42
CA TYR A 37 19.63 7.57 -23.88
C TYR A 37 18.64 8.18 -22.90
N ARG A 38 17.32 8.11 -23.16
CA ARG A 38 16.28 8.52 -22.20
C ARG A 38 16.31 7.66 -20.95
N THR A 39 16.35 6.33 -21.08
CA THR A 39 16.45 5.39 -19.95
C THR A 39 17.71 5.63 -19.14
N ARG A 40 18.85 5.89 -19.80
CA ARG A 40 20.13 6.19 -19.13
C ARG A 40 20.12 7.58 -18.47
N LYS A 41 19.38 8.54 -19.00
CA LYS A 41 19.20 9.87 -18.39
C LYS A 41 18.22 9.82 -17.21
N GLU A 42 17.18 9.00 -17.30
CA GLU A 42 16.28 8.74 -16.18
C GLU A 42 16.95 7.90 -15.08
N SER A 43 17.78 6.89 -15.43
CA SER A 43 18.54 6.11 -14.47
C SER A 43 19.75 6.85 -13.88
N SER A 44 20.27 7.89 -14.52
CA SER A 44 21.38 8.70 -13.99
C SER A 44 20.94 9.75 -12.96
N ILE A 45 19.64 9.99 -12.82
CA ILE A 45 19.09 10.85 -11.76
C ILE A 45 19.09 10.08 -10.43
N TYR A 46 19.05 8.77 -10.48
CA TYR A 46 19.03 7.88 -9.31
C TYR A 46 20.37 7.15 -9.19
N GLY A 47 21.38 7.85 -8.69
CA GLY A 47 22.66 7.20 -8.35
C GLY A 47 22.45 6.17 -7.24
N ASN A 48 23.21 5.10 -7.29
CA ASN A 48 23.19 3.90 -6.41
C ASN A 48 23.58 4.16 -4.94
N THR A 49 23.23 5.32 -4.39
CA THR A 49 23.48 5.68 -2.99
C THR A 49 22.15 5.87 -2.30
N TYR A 50 21.75 4.91 -1.52
CA TYR A 50 20.58 4.92 -0.63
C TYR A 50 20.45 6.27 0.10
N GLY A 51 19.42 7.01 -0.22
CA GLY A 51 18.84 8.14 0.52
C GLY A 51 19.76 9.31 0.91
N LYS A 52 21.02 9.06 1.26
CA LYS A 52 21.90 10.07 1.87
C LYS A 52 22.31 11.20 0.90
N THR A 53 22.56 10.85 -0.35
CA THR A 53 22.99 11.79 -1.41
C THR A 53 21.90 12.09 -2.43
N LEU A 54 20.72 11.54 -2.26
CA LEU A 54 19.59 11.79 -3.14
C LEU A 54 19.15 13.25 -3.01
N ILE A 55 19.24 14.00 -4.11
CA ILE A 55 18.85 15.42 -4.18
C ILE A 55 17.91 15.60 -5.37
N ASP A 56 16.75 16.18 -5.12
CA ASP A 56 15.89 16.69 -6.19
C ASP A 56 16.40 18.05 -6.66
N THR A 57 17.01 18.10 -7.84
CA THR A 57 17.58 19.32 -8.42
C THR A 57 16.54 20.40 -8.74
N ASN A 58 15.26 20.06 -8.73
CA ASN A 58 14.14 20.98 -8.94
C ASN A 58 13.55 21.50 -7.63
N PHE A 59 14.13 21.13 -6.50
CA PHE A 59 13.64 21.50 -5.18
C PHE A 59 14.66 22.36 -4.42
N GLU A 60 14.22 23.47 -3.85
CA GLU A 60 15.07 24.36 -3.05
C GLU A 60 15.17 23.83 -1.61
N TYR A 61 16.35 23.33 -1.24
CA TYR A 61 16.65 22.88 0.13
C TYR A 61 17.00 24.08 1.01
N LYS A 62 16.10 24.47 1.91
CA LYS A 62 16.32 25.57 2.85
C LYS A 62 17.32 25.18 3.92
N GLN A 63 18.27 26.03 4.22
CA GLN A 63 19.15 25.86 5.36
C GLN A 63 18.39 26.16 6.66
N TYR A 64 18.53 25.30 7.63
CA TYR A 64 17.92 25.43 8.95
C TYR A 64 18.94 25.15 10.05
N ARG A 65 18.84 25.86 11.17
CA ARG A 65 19.64 25.60 12.36
C ARG A 65 18.75 24.86 13.38
N PRO A 66 19.02 23.57 13.65
CA PRO A 66 18.21 22.78 14.57
C PRO A 66 18.21 23.38 15.99
N SER A 67 17.07 23.29 16.65
CA SER A 67 16.95 23.47 18.11
C SER A 67 17.06 22.11 18.81
N SER A 68 17.29 22.12 20.12
CA SER A 68 17.39 20.88 20.91
C SER A 68 16.06 20.12 21.05
N SER A 69 14.94 20.75 20.68
CA SER A 69 13.61 20.15 20.74
C SER A 69 13.16 19.57 19.40
N ASP A 70 13.92 19.81 18.32
CA ASP A 70 13.52 19.37 16.98
C ASP A 70 13.74 17.87 16.83
N LEU A 71 12.84 17.25 16.07
CA LEU A 71 12.97 15.85 15.65
C LEU A 71 13.97 15.78 14.50
N ILE A 72 14.99 14.93 14.63
CA ILE A 72 16.00 14.69 13.60
C ILE A 72 15.83 13.25 13.10
N ILE A 73 15.59 13.09 11.81
CA ILE A 73 15.39 11.78 11.17
C ILE A 73 16.41 11.59 10.06
N SER A 74 17.15 10.48 10.09
CA SER A 74 18.08 10.08 9.03
C SER A 74 17.32 9.68 7.77
N ARG A 75 17.66 10.28 6.62
CA ARG A 75 17.05 9.94 5.33
C ARG A 75 17.48 8.56 4.82
N SER A 76 18.72 8.15 5.09
CA SER A 76 19.21 6.81 4.70
C SER A 76 18.49 5.71 5.46
N ASP A 77 18.31 5.88 6.77
CA ASP A 77 17.62 4.88 7.60
C ASP A 77 16.12 4.84 7.24
N TYR A 78 15.58 5.99 6.91
CA TYR A 78 14.19 6.05 6.44
C TYR A 78 13.99 5.40 5.06
N ALA A 79 14.98 5.50 4.16
CA ALA A 79 14.96 4.79 2.88
C ALA A 79 14.95 3.27 3.07
N ASP A 80 15.75 2.75 4.01
CA ASP A 80 15.73 1.32 4.37
C ASP A 80 14.37 0.90 4.94
N LYS A 81 13.78 1.74 5.79
CA LYS A 81 12.43 1.52 6.33
C LYS A 81 11.36 1.54 5.23
N LEU A 82 11.43 2.48 4.28
CA LEU A 82 10.51 2.50 3.12
C LEU A 82 10.68 1.28 2.22
N TYR A 83 11.91 0.80 2.04
CA TYR A 83 12.15 -0.48 1.38
C TYR A 83 11.49 -1.62 2.15
N GLY A 84 11.70 -1.65 3.47
CA GLY A 84 11.10 -2.64 4.37
C GLY A 84 9.56 -2.62 4.32
N PHE A 85 8.94 -1.43 4.20
CA PHE A 85 7.51 -1.27 3.98
C PHE A 85 7.04 -2.04 2.72
N TRP A 86 7.61 -1.74 1.56
CA TRP A 86 7.21 -2.37 0.30
C TRP A 86 7.46 -3.88 0.29
N LEU A 87 8.61 -4.32 0.80
CA LEU A 87 8.92 -5.74 0.88
C LEU A 87 7.99 -6.47 1.85
N GLY A 88 7.80 -5.93 3.05
CA GLY A 88 6.94 -6.53 4.07
C GLY A 88 5.48 -6.59 3.64
N GLN A 89 5.00 -5.53 2.97
CA GLN A 89 3.67 -5.48 2.38
C GLN A 89 3.49 -6.57 1.30
N CYS A 90 4.42 -6.68 0.35
CA CYS A 90 4.32 -7.70 -0.71
C CYS A 90 4.37 -9.13 -0.15
N ILE A 91 5.28 -9.45 0.78
CA ILE A 91 5.32 -10.78 1.42
C ILE A 91 3.99 -11.11 2.08
N ALA A 92 3.46 -10.16 2.83
CA ALA A 92 2.26 -10.34 3.63
C ALA A 92 1.01 -10.41 2.76
N ASN A 93 0.88 -9.52 1.78
CA ASN A 93 -0.22 -9.52 0.83
C ASN A 93 -0.31 -10.85 0.07
N TRP A 94 0.79 -11.29 -0.58
CA TRP A 94 0.80 -12.56 -1.31
C TRP A 94 0.52 -13.78 -0.44
N THR A 95 0.94 -13.73 0.83
CA THR A 95 0.61 -14.78 1.81
C THR A 95 -0.88 -14.77 2.18
N GLY A 96 -1.44 -13.56 2.38
CA GLY A 96 -2.87 -13.39 2.67
C GLY A 96 -3.78 -13.80 1.52
N LEU A 97 -3.38 -13.49 0.27
CA LEU A 97 -4.09 -13.90 -0.96
C LEU A 97 -4.27 -15.43 -1.10
N VAL A 98 -3.49 -16.24 -0.40
CA VAL A 98 -3.71 -17.71 -0.41
C VAL A 98 -5.06 -18.06 0.19
N THR A 99 -5.46 -17.38 1.26
CA THR A 99 -6.68 -17.67 2.04
C THR A 99 -7.79 -16.63 1.88
N GLU A 100 -7.60 -15.67 0.98
CA GLU A 100 -8.56 -14.61 0.72
C GLU A 100 -9.94 -15.16 0.39
N MET A 101 -10.95 -14.77 1.16
CA MET A 101 -12.34 -15.18 1.00
C MET A 101 -12.61 -16.70 1.11
N ASP A 102 -11.68 -17.49 1.60
CA ASP A 102 -11.92 -18.91 1.90
C ASP A 102 -12.93 -19.09 3.03
N LYS A 103 -12.88 -18.19 4.00
CA LYS A 103 -13.66 -18.25 5.24
C LYS A 103 -14.35 -16.93 5.52
N ILE A 104 -15.65 -16.84 5.19
CA ILE A 104 -16.49 -15.66 5.42
C ILE A 104 -17.66 -15.94 6.38
N GLY A 105 -17.69 -17.12 6.99
CA GLY A 105 -18.78 -17.55 7.88
C GLY A 105 -19.89 -18.34 7.18
N ASN A 106 -21.03 -18.51 7.89
CA ASN A 106 -22.10 -19.41 7.47
C ASN A 106 -23.49 -18.73 7.47
N ILE A 107 -23.54 -17.41 7.40
CA ILE A 107 -24.80 -16.68 7.22
C ILE A 107 -25.13 -16.53 5.72
N GLY A 108 -26.42 -16.34 5.40
CA GLY A 108 -26.84 -16.16 4.00
C GLY A 108 -26.72 -17.42 3.14
N GLU A 109 -26.54 -17.19 1.83
CA GLU A 109 -26.50 -18.27 0.83
C GLU A 109 -25.11 -18.93 0.74
N ILE A 110 -24.04 -18.13 0.81
CA ILE A 110 -22.66 -18.62 0.76
C ILE A 110 -22.23 -19.08 2.14
N LYS A 111 -21.80 -20.34 2.23
CA LYS A 111 -21.35 -20.97 3.47
C LYS A 111 -19.99 -21.60 3.28
N THR A 112 -19.02 -21.11 4.03
CA THR A 112 -17.62 -21.54 3.91
C THR A 112 -17.16 -22.49 5.00
N GLY A 113 -18.07 -22.97 5.86
CA GLY A 113 -17.75 -23.88 6.94
C GLY A 113 -17.13 -23.19 8.15
N LYS A 114 -16.30 -23.90 8.88
CA LYS A 114 -15.56 -23.36 10.03
C LYS A 114 -14.42 -22.49 9.55
N PHE A 115 -14.17 -21.43 10.29
CA PHE A 115 -12.96 -20.63 10.11
C PHE A 115 -11.69 -21.43 10.40
N TYR A 116 -10.59 -21.02 9.82
CA TYR A 116 -9.27 -21.58 10.10
C TYR A 116 -8.85 -21.36 11.55
N THR A 117 -7.91 -22.16 12.00
CA THR A 117 -7.25 -22.07 13.29
C THR A 117 -5.73 -22.08 13.07
N ARG A 118 -4.94 -21.85 14.10
CA ARG A 118 -3.47 -21.97 14.01
C ARG A 118 -2.99 -23.33 13.52
N GLU A 119 -3.81 -24.38 13.73
CA GLU A 119 -3.50 -25.75 13.30
C GLU A 119 -3.61 -25.92 11.78
N ASP A 120 -4.19 -24.94 11.07
CA ASP A 120 -4.36 -25.02 9.62
C ASP A 120 -3.17 -24.43 8.85
N TRP A 121 -2.25 -23.73 9.51
CA TRP A 121 -0.99 -23.32 8.91
C TRP A 121 -0.17 -24.54 8.44
N GLY A 122 0.31 -24.50 7.20
CA GLY A 122 1.02 -25.60 6.54
C GLY A 122 0.12 -26.73 6.01
N LYS A 123 -1.21 -26.63 6.17
CA LYS A 123 -2.16 -27.59 5.59
C LYS A 123 -2.60 -27.15 4.19
N PRO A 124 -3.21 -28.08 3.42
CA PRO A 124 -3.75 -27.75 2.11
C PRO A 124 -4.72 -26.58 2.18
N ASP A 125 -4.57 -25.66 1.24
CA ASP A 125 -5.48 -24.56 1.02
C ASP A 125 -6.87 -25.05 0.59
N GLN A 126 -7.89 -24.25 0.89
CA GLN A 126 -9.28 -24.54 0.51
C GLN A 126 -9.74 -23.53 -0.54
N PRO A 127 -10.73 -23.90 -1.38
CA PRO A 127 -11.27 -22.98 -2.36
C PRO A 127 -11.93 -21.77 -1.74
N ASN A 128 -11.64 -20.60 -2.28
CA ASN A 128 -12.38 -19.38 -1.94
C ASN A 128 -13.74 -19.33 -2.64
N ILE A 129 -14.54 -18.31 -2.33
CA ILE A 129 -15.92 -18.15 -2.83
C ILE A 129 -16.01 -17.93 -4.35
N TRP A 130 -14.91 -17.66 -5.03
CA TRP A 130 -14.88 -17.38 -6.49
C TRP A 130 -14.18 -18.47 -7.32
N SER A 131 -13.49 -19.40 -6.70
CA SER A 131 -12.50 -20.27 -7.34
C SER A 131 -13.05 -21.49 -8.06
N ASP A 132 -14.38 -21.63 -8.24
CA ASP A 132 -15.01 -22.84 -8.81
C ASP A 132 -14.56 -24.16 -8.15
N GLY A 133 -14.31 -24.11 -6.85
CA GLY A 133 -13.91 -25.28 -6.04
C GLY A 133 -12.43 -25.65 -6.13
N LYS A 134 -11.56 -24.73 -6.55
CA LYS A 134 -10.10 -24.93 -6.64
C LYS A 134 -9.37 -24.12 -5.58
N PRO A 135 -8.28 -24.64 -5.01
CA PRO A 135 -7.38 -23.89 -4.14
C PRO A 135 -6.71 -22.72 -4.87
N SER A 136 -6.07 -21.84 -4.12
CA SER A 136 -5.29 -20.72 -4.65
C SER A 136 -4.22 -21.19 -5.64
N VAL A 137 -4.04 -20.43 -6.73
CA VAL A 137 -2.95 -20.69 -7.70
C VAL A 137 -1.59 -20.23 -7.18
N LEU A 138 -1.54 -19.42 -6.11
CA LEU A 138 -0.31 -18.92 -5.51
C LEU A 138 0.38 -19.99 -4.65
N SER A 139 -0.40 -20.75 -3.90
CA SER A 139 0.09 -21.86 -3.09
C SER A 139 -1.02 -22.91 -2.91
N LEU A 140 -0.64 -24.18 -2.93
CA LEU A 140 -1.56 -25.29 -2.60
C LEU A 140 -1.66 -25.55 -1.09
N THR A 141 -0.87 -24.85 -0.30
CA THR A 141 -0.84 -24.93 1.16
C THR A 141 -0.93 -23.54 1.76
N ILE A 142 -1.54 -23.41 2.92
CA ILE A 142 -1.59 -22.16 3.68
C ILE A 142 -0.20 -21.94 4.29
N ASP A 143 0.65 -21.23 3.57
CA ASP A 143 2.02 -20.93 3.96
C ASP A 143 2.48 -19.63 3.32
N PHE A 144 3.66 -19.13 3.73
CA PHE A 144 4.25 -17.94 3.13
C PHE A 144 4.48 -18.11 1.63
N VAL A 145 4.17 -17.05 0.89
CA VAL A 145 4.50 -16.94 -0.53
C VAL A 145 5.66 -15.97 -0.70
N PHE A 146 6.70 -16.41 -1.40
CA PHE A 146 7.93 -15.67 -1.56
C PHE A 146 8.33 -15.53 -3.04
N GLU A 147 8.96 -14.40 -3.34
CA GLU A 147 9.65 -14.17 -4.60
C GLU A 147 11.16 -14.02 -4.34
N ASP A 148 11.94 -14.93 -4.88
CA ASP A 148 13.41 -14.92 -4.74
C ASP A 148 14.07 -13.76 -5.52
N GLU A 149 15.37 -13.54 -5.31
CA GLU A 149 16.11 -12.41 -5.88
C GLU A 149 16.04 -12.29 -7.41
N ASN A 150 15.75 -13.39 -8.13
CA ASN A 150 15.71 -13.44 -9.60
C ASN A 150 14.30 -13.21 -10.16
N SER A 151 13.29 -13.25 -9.32
CA SER A 151 11.87 -13.15 -9.67
C SER A 151 11.36 -11.71 -9.57
N ILE A 152 10.04 -11.52 -9.59
CA ILE A 152 9.39 -10.20 -9.53
C ILE A 152 8.08 -10.31 -8.76
N TRP A 153 7.92 -9.49 -7.75
CA TRP A 153 6.64 -9.34 -7.03
C TRP A 153 5.56 -8.80 -7.96
N GLY A 154 4.41 -9.43 -7.97
CA GLY A 154 3.22 -8.85 -8.56
C GLY A 154 2.55 -7.87 -7.61
N ALA A 155 1.42 -7.37 -8.03
CA ALA A 155 0.57 -6.47 -7.25
C ALA A 155 -0.89 -6.83 -7.41
N ASP A 156 -1.68 -6.51 -6.41
CA ASP A 156 -3.13 -6.39 -6.46
C ASP A 156 -3.55 -4.99 -5.97
N ASP A 157 -4.78 -4.79 -5.56
CA ASP A 157 -5.27 -3.48 -5.15
C ASP A 157 -4.71 -3.00 -3.80
N ASP A 158 -4.31 -3.89 -2.88
CA ASP A 158 -3.63 -3.54 -1.63
C ASP A 158 -2.26 -2.89 -1.83
N THR A 159 -1.61 -3.14 -2.97
CA THR A 159 -0.26 -2.65 -3.25
C THR A 159 -0.21 -1.66 -4.41
N ASP A 160 -1.02 -1.86 -5.45
CA ASP A 160 -0.90 -1.11 -6.69
C ASP A 160 -1.50 0.31 -6.61
N ILE A 161 -2.57 0.50 -5.84
CA ILE A 161 -3.19 1.83 -5.69
C ILE A 161 -2.32 2.71 -4.78
N GLU A 162 -1.69 2.15 -3.73
CA GLU A 162 -0.70 2.88 -2.95
C GLU A 162 0.51 3.30 -3.79
N TYR A 163 1.04 2.38 -4.61
CA TYR A 163 2.09 2.71 -5.58
C TYR A 163 1.64 3.82 -6.54
N MET A 164 0.41 3.76 -7.03
CA MET A 164 -0.16 4.79 -7.90
C MET A 164 -0.23 6.15 -7.19
N TYR A 165 -0.69 6.23 -5.95
CA TYR A 165 -0.72 7.47 -5.17
C TYR A 165 0.68 8.03 -4.94
N GLN A 166 1.66 7.19 -4.56
CA GLN A 166 3.05 7.62 -4.47
C GLN A 166 3.55 8.19 -5.81
N TYR A 167 3.27 7.49 -6.91
CA TYR A 167 3.65 7.94 -8.24
C TYR A 167 3.01 9.27 -8.61
N LEU A 168 1.73 9.48 -8.28
CA LEU A 168 1.03 10.75 -8.54
C LEU A 168 1.64 11.90 -7.75
N MET A 169 1.94 11.72 -6.47
CA MET A 169 2.62 12.75 -5.66
C MET A 169 4.00 13.10 -6.23
N TYR A 170 4.79 12.09 -6.56
CA TYR A 170 6.10 12.27 -7.18
C TYR A 170 6.01 12.98 -8.54
N LYS A 171 5.12 12.52 -9.42
CA LYS A 171 4.94 13.05 -10.77
C LYS A 171 4.45 14.49 -10.79
N ASN A 172 3.52 14.83 -9.92
CA ASN A 172 2.97 16.19 -9.79
C ASN A 172 3.87 17.09 -8.94
N GLN A 173 4.97 16.58 -8.40
CA GLN A 173 5.89 17.32 -7.52
C GLN A 173 5.15 18.04 -6.39
N THR A 174 4.18 17.38 -5.77
CA THR A 174 3.32 17.95 -4.74
C THR A 174 3.47 17.22 -3.40
N SER A 175 3.19 17.94 -2.32
CA SER A 175 3.04 17.35 -0.98
C SER A 175 1.60 16.95 -0.65
N ILE A 176 0.61 17.45 -1.41
CA ILE A 176 -0.82 17.14 -1.23
C ILE A 176 -1.44 17.03 -2.62
N LEU A 177 -2.18 15.94 -2.87
CA LEU A 177 -2.96 15.76 -4.09
C LEU A 177 -4.26 16.57 -4.03
N THR A 178 -4.64 17.19 -5.14
CA THR A 178 -5.98 17.75 -5.32
C THR A 178 -6.95 16.70 -5.84
N GLY A 179 -8.27 16.98 -5.73
CA GLY A 179 -9.29 16.10 -6.28
C GLY A 179 -9.15 15.89 -7.78
N GLU A 180 -8.78 16.93 -8.52
CA GLU A 180 -8.52 16.89 -9.96
C GLU A 180 -7.32 15.99 -10.27
N GLN A 181 -6.21 16.12 -9.52
CA GLN A 181 -5.02 15.28 -9.71
C GLN A 181 -5.31 13.81 -9.43
N ILE A 182 -6.14 13.51 -8.42
CA ILE A 182 -6.58 12.15 -8.14
C ILE A 182 -7.41 11.62 -9.32
N ARG A 183 -8.43 12.36 -9.73
CA ARG A 183 -9.27 11.99 -10.87
C ARG A 183 -8.47 11.76 -12.15
N GLU A 184 -7.62 12.72 -12.52
CA GLU A 184 -6.78 12.59 -13.71
C GLU A 184 -5.84 11.39 -13.64
N GLY A 185 -5.24 11.16 -12.45
CA GLY A 185 -4.39 10.01 -12.19
C GLY A 185 -5.12 8.69 -12.35
N TRP A 186 -6.27 8.53 -11.72
CA TRP A 186 -7.10 7.31 -11.82
C TRP A 186 -7.52 7.03 -13.26
N LEU A 187 -8.06 8.03 -13.97
CA LEU A 187 -8.51 7.87 -15.35
C LEU A 187 -7.36 7.58 -16.32
N LYS A 188 -6.17 8.06 -16.02
CA LYS A 188 -4.97 7.83 -16.82
C LYS A 188 -4.35 6.46 -16.59
N HIS A 189 -4.31 6.02 -15.33
CA HIS A 189 -3.49 4.90 -14.92
C HIS A 189 -4.29 3.60 -14.71
N ILE A 190 -5.61 3.66 -14.61
CA ILE A 190 -6.47 2.49 -14.52
C ILE A 190 -7.10 2.22 -15.89
N LYS A 191 -7.11 0.98 -16.33
CA LYS A 191 -7.76 0.58 -17.56
C LYS A 191 -9.28 0.54 -17.39
N LYS A 192 -10.02 1.00 -18.39
CA LYS A 192 -11.50 0.97 -18.43
C LYS A 192 -12.04 0.04 -19.51
N GLU A 193 -11.17 -0.45 -20.37
CA GLU A 193 -11.50 -1.21 -21.55
C GLU A 193 -11.63 -2.71 -21.28
N GLU A 194 -11.24 -3.15 -20.10
CA GLU A 194 -11.31 -4.53 -19.62
C GLU A 194 -11.66 -4.56 -18.13
N GLU A 195 -11.92 -5.72 -17.57
CA GLU A 195 -12.04 -5.89 -16.14
C GLU A 195 -10.78 -5.37 -15.45
N ASN A 196 -10.95 -4.39 -14.58
CA ASN A 196 -9.84 -3.62 -14.01
C ASN A 196 -9.50 -3.97 -12.57
N TYR A 197 -10.23 -4.92 -11.99
CA TYR A 197 -10.08 -5.36 -10.60
C TYR A 197 -10.12 -4.21 -9.60
N LEU A 198 -10.95 -3.22 -9.88
CA LEU A 198 -11.42 -2.28 -8.89
C LEU A 198 -12.66 -2.85 -8.25
N TRP A 199 -12.61 -3.03 -6.95
CA TRP A 199 -13.76 -3.61 -6.24
C TRP A 199 -14.69 -2.50 -5.73
N VAL A 200 -15.88 -2.87 -5.49
CA VAL A 200 -17.02 -2.21 -4.87
C VAL A 200 -16.97 -0.68 -4.81
N SER A 201 -16.38 -0.04 -3.78
CA SER A 201 -16.38 1.42 -3.66
C SER A 201 -15.32 2.09 -4.56
N ASN A 202 -14.22 1.41 -4.85
CA ASN A 202 -13.24 1.87 -5.83
C ASN A 202 -13.84 1.92 -7.24
N GLN A 203 -14.58 0.87 -7.67
CA GLN A 203 -15.24 0.87 -8.98
C GLN A 203 -16.28 1.98 -9.08
N THR A 204 -17.12 2.14 -8.04
CA THR A 204 -18.11 3.22 -8.01
C THR A 204 -17.43 4.60 -8.12
N ALA A 205 -16.36 4.84 -7.37
CA ALA A 205 -15.62 6.11 -7.43
C ALA A 205 -15.01 6.34 -8.82
N PHE A 206 -14.46 5.29 -9.45
CA PHE A 206 -13.91 5.38 -10.81
C PHE A 206 -14.97 5.75 -11.84
N ASP A 207 -16.14 5.14 -11.77
CA ASP A 207 -17.26 5.44 -12.67
C ASP A 207 -17.74 6.89 -12.50
N LEU A 208 -17.87 7.37 -11.26
CA LEU A 208 -18.18 8.77 -10.95
C LEU A 208 -17.11 9.74 -11.48
N MET A 209 -15.84 9.35 -11.44
CA MET A 209 -14.73 10.14 -12.00
C MET A 209 -14.81 10.18 -13.54
N LEU A 210 -15.25 9.12 -14.21
CA LEU A 210 -15.51 9.13 -15.66
C LEU A 210 -16.60 10.14 -16.01
N GLU A 211 -17.61 10.31 -15.16
CA GLU A 211 -18.67 11.31 -15.30
C GLU A 211 -18.23 12.74 -14.93
N GLY A 212 -17.00 12.93 -14.45
CA GLY A 212 -16.44 14.25 -14.14
C GLY A 212 -16.38 14.61 -12.66
N MET A 213 -16.85 13.73 -11.77
CA MET A 213 -16.81 13.97 -10.33
C MET A 213 -15.37 13.86 -9.78
N VAL A 214 -15.08 14.58 -8.71
CA VAL A 214 -13.78 14.54 -8.03
C VAL A 214 -13.96 14.28 -6.53
N PRO A 215 -12.97 13.67 -5.84
CA PRO A 215 -12.98 13.62 -4.39
C PRO A 215 -13.10 15.02 -3.75
N PRO A 216 -13.82 15.18 -2.65
CA PRO A 216 -14.45 14.15 -1.82
C PRO A 216 -15.87 13.74 -2.28
N ALA A 217 -16.40 14.31 -3.37
CA ALA A 217 -17.77 14.04 -3.79
C ALA A 217 -17.99 12.57 -4.21
N THR A 218 -16.95 11.89 -4.68
CA THR A 218 -16.98 10.47 -5.07
C THR A 218 -17.23 9.50 -3.91
N SER A 219 -17.08 9.94 -2.65
CA SER A 219 -17.32 9.12 -1.46
C SER A 219 -18.60 9.47 -0.71
N LEU A 220 -19.32 10.52 -1.12
CA LEU A 220 -20.55 10.90 -0.44
C LEU A 220 -21.60 9.78 -0.57
N ALA A 221 -22.32 9.51 0.51
CA ALA A 221 -23.31 8.42 0.57
C ALA A 221 -24.41 8.50 -0.51
N GLU A 222 -24.75 9.71 -0.93
CA GLU A 222 -25.70 9.95 -2.04
C GLU A 222 -25.13 9.60 -3.42
N ASN A 223 -23.81 9.57 -3.58
CA ASN A 223 -23.11 9.28 -4.83
C ASN A 223 -22.54 7.86 -4.85
N ASN A 224 -21.98 7.41 -3.73
CA ASN A 224 -21.34 6.11 -3.59
C ASN A 224 -22.02 5.31 -2.48
N PRO A 225 -23.00 4.44 -2.78
CA PRO A 225 -23.69 3.64 -1.78
C PRO A 225 -22.76 2.64 -1.06
N ASN A 226 -21.55 2.42 -1.60
CA ASN A 226 -20.55 1.49 -1.08
C ASN A 226 -19.50 2.17 -0.18
N TYR A 227 -19.74 3.37 0.30
CA TYR A 227 -18.80 4.21 1.03
C TYR A 227 -18.25 3.61 2.35
N GLU A 228 -18.83 2.54 2.86
CA GLU A 228 -18.35 1.79 4.05
C GLU A 228 -17.68 0.44 3.69
N MET A 229 -17.22 0.28 2.47
CA MET A 229 -16.40 -0.85 2.06
C MET A 229 -14.93 -0.62 2.40
N ILE A 230 -14.12 -1.68 2.26
CA ILE A 230 -12.73 -1.75 2.72
C ILE A 230 -11.76 -0.86 1.94
N ASP A 231 -12.09 -0.50 0.71
CA ASP A 231 -11.16 -0.02 -0.32
C ASP A 231 -10.21 1.12 0.11
N ALA A 232 -10.66 2.08 0.94
CA ALA A 232 -9.78 3.16 1.39
C ALA A 232 -8.76 2.72 2.44
N GLN A 233 -9.10 1.72 3.28
CA GLN A 233 -8.19 1.28 4.35
C GLN A 233 -7.01 0.46 3.83
N LEU A 234 -7.12 -0.14 2.63
CA LEU A 234 -6.07 -0.92 2.00
C LEU A 234 -5.21 -0.12 0.99
N THR A 235 -5.57 1.14 0.72
CA THR A 235 -4.93 1.92 -0.37
C THR A 235 -4.33 3.24 0.09
N THR A 236 -4.40 3.58 1.38
CA THR A 236 -4.03 4.93 1.85
C THR A 236 -3.06 4.98 3.02
N GLU A 237 -2.59 3.87 3.55
CA GLU A 237 -1.71 3.79 4.71
C GLU A 237 -0.37 4.50 4.48
N ILE A 238 0.17 4.43 3.26
CA ILE A 238 1.44 5.03 2.87
C ILE A 238 1.50 6.54 3.16
N PHE A 239 0.36 7.25 3.16
CA PHE A 239 0.32 8.66 3.50
C PHE A 239 0.79 8.94 4.93
N GLY A 240 0.68 7.96 5.83
CA GLY A 240 1.26 8.02 7.16
C GLY A 240 2.78 8.16 7.11
N LEU A 241 3.43 7.38 6.25
CA LEU A 241 4.89 7.41 6.08
C LEU A 241 5.41 8.71 5.45
N PHE A 242 4.57 9.44 4.71
CA PHE A 242 4.97 10.71 4.11
C PHE A 242 4.99 11.89 5.09
N ALA A 243 4.43 11.73 6.29
CA ALA A 243 4.47 12.73 7.35
C ALA A 243 5.04 12.13 8.66
N PRO A 244 6.37 11.97 8.77
CA PRO A 244 7.03 11.31 9.89
C PRO A 244 6.67 11.93 11.24
N ALA A 245 6.17 11.13 12.17
CA ALA A 245 5.79 11.47 13.55
C ALA A 245 4.74 12.62 13.66
N ARG A 246 4.05 12.94 12.56
CA ARG A 246 3.05 14.02 12.50
C ARG A 246 1.72 13.51 11.97
N PRO A 247 0.96 12.77 12.80
CA PRO A 247 -0.34 12.21 12.40
C PRO A 247 -1.34 13.27 11.93
N ASP A 248 -1.29 14.47 12.50
CA ASP A 248 -2.12 15.62 12.10
C ASP A 248 -1.89 16.01 10.63
N ILE A 249 -0.65 16.00 10.19
CA ILE A 249 -0.28 16.27 8.80
C ILE A 249 -0.55 15.07 7.91
N ALA A 250 -0.22 13.84 8.37
CA ALA A 250 -0.53 12.62 7.64
C ALA A 250 -2.02 12.54 7.27
N LEU A 251 -2.92 12.81 8.21
CA LEU A 251 -4.36 12.89 7.97
C LEU A 251 -4.75 13.95 6.93
N LYS A 252 -4.05 15.10 6.93
CA LYS A 252 -4.27 16.13 5.92
C LYS A 252 -3.86 15.67 4.53
N LEU A 253 -2.73 14.94 4.41
CA LEU A 253 -2.27 14.36 3.14
C LEU A 253 -3.23 13.29 2.63
N ALA A 254 -3.70 12.42 3.52
CA ALA A 254 -4.56 11.28 3.21
C ALA A 254 -6.03 11.66 2.99
N HIS A 255 -6.47 12.86 3.35
CA HIS A 255 -7.90 13.24 3.37
C HIS A 255 -8.59 12.98 2.03
N LEU A 256 -8.12 13.52 0.92
CA LEU A 256 -8.76 13.29 -0.39
C LEU A 256 -8.55 11.88 -0.94
N PRO A 257 -7.38 11.23 -0.81
CA PRO A 257 -7.24 9.81 -1.10
C PRO A 257 -8.27 8.93 -0.36
N ILE A 258 -8.42 9.08 0.94
CA ILE A 258 -9.44 8.36 1.73
C ILE A 258 -10.85 8.72 1.23
N ARG A 259 -11.13 10.01 1.05
CA ARG A 259 -12.41 10.53 0.58
C ARG A 259 -12.65 10.33 -0.92
N THR A 260 -11.80 9.56 -1.57
CA THR A 260 -12.08 9.02 -2.91
C THR A 260 -13.22 8.00 -2.86
N THR A 261 -13.22 7.13 -1.84
CA THR A 261 -14.14 6.00 -1.72
C THR A 261 -14.87 5.92 -0.38
N ALA A 262 -14.28 6.41 0.71
CA ALA A 262 -14.75 6.16 2.07
C ALA A 262 -15.40 7.36 2.75
N MET A 263 -16.38 7.06 3.61
CA MET A 263 -17.06 8.01 4.50
C MET A 263 -17.38 7.33 5.82
N HIS A 264 -17.57 8.11 6.90
CA HIS A 264 -17.93 7.62 8.23
C HIS A 264 -16.95 6.57 8.79
N ASN A 265 -17.41 5.35 9.13
CA ASN A 265 -16.58 4.35 9.78
C ASN A 265 -15.38 3.91 8.89
N ALA A 266 -15.58 3.75 7.58
CA ALA A 266 -14.49 3.39 6.67
C ALA A 266 -13.44 4.52 6.57
N GLU A 267 -13.87 5.79 6.57
CA GLU A 267 -12.97 6.94 6.65
C GLU A 267 -12.16 6.91 7.97
N TRP A 268 -12.83 6.74 9.13
CA TRP A 268 -12.15 6.71 10.43
C TRP A 268 -11.20 5.52 10.58
N ILE A 269 -11.54 4.35 10.02
CA ILE A 269 -10.67 3.17 9.99
C ILE A 269 -9.41 3.46 9.15
N SER A 270 -9.58 4.04 7.96
CA SER A 270 -8.44 4.41 7.10
C SER A 270 -7.54 5.44 7.80
N GLU A 271 -8.12 6.43 8.47
CA GLU A 271 -7.39 7.40 9.27
C GLU A 271 -6.67 6.76 10.47
N PHE A 272 -7.24 5.72 11.08
CA PHE A 272 -6.58 4.94 12.12
C PHE A 272 -5.26 4.33 11.60
N TYR A 273 -5.27 3.73 10.42
CA TYR A 273 -4.06 3.15 9.82
C TYR A 273 -3.05 4.23 9.45
N VAL A 274 -3.46 5.32 8.83
CA VAL A 274 -2.58 6.47 8.52
C VAL A 274 -1.89 7.01 9.78
N ILE A 275 -2.60 7.09 10.92
CA ILE A 275 -2.01 7.50 12.20
C ILE A 275 -0.97 6.48 12.67
N MET A 276 -1.27 5.18 12.62
CA MET A 276 -0.33 4.12 12.98
C MET A 276 0.97 4.24 12.18
N TYR A 277 0.88 4.37 10.87
CA TYR A 277 2.03 4.50 9.97
C TYR A 277 2.85 5.77 10.22
N SER A 278 2.21 6.91 10.48
CA SER A 278 2.93 8.14 10.83
C SER A 278 3.70 8.01 12.13
N LEU A 279 3.10 7.39 13.14
CA LEU A 279 3.74 7.17 14.46
C LEU A 279 4.86 6.13 14.40
N ALA A 280 4.82 5.18 13.46
CA ALA A 280 5.85 4.16 13.26
C ALA A 280 7.21 4.72 12.85
N SER A 281 7.25 5.96 12.37
CA SER A 281 8.48 6.61 11.93
C SER A 281 9.37 7.10 13.09
N TYR A 282 8.81 7.29 14.28
CA TYR A 282 9.55 7.75 15.46
C TYR A 282 8.91 7.26 16.76
N PHE A 283 9.67 6.52 17.53
CA PHE A 283 9.27 5.99 18.82
C PHE A 283 10.48 5.82 19.74
N ASP A 284 10.21 5.63 21.01
CA ASP A 284 11.20 5.32 22.03
C ASP A 284 11.85 3.95 21.74
N GLU A 285 13.14 3.96 21.40
CA GLU A 285 13.87 2.75 21.00
C GLU A 285 13.99 1.72 22.14
N ASP A 286 13.92 2.16 23.40
CA ASP A 286 14.01 1.28 24.57
C ASP A 286 12.75 0.41 24.77
N LYS A 287 11.66 0.70 24.07
CA LYS A 287 10.42 -0.08 24.18
C LYS A 287 10.44 -1.33 23.32
N SER A 288 9.82 -2.40 23.81
CA SER A 288 9.58 -3.61 23.03
C SER A 288 8.71 -3.30 21.79
N MET A 289 8.80 -4.12 20.74
CA MET A 289 7.95 -3.96 19.56
C MET A 289 6.47 -4.02 19.93
N LYS A 290 6.09 -4.95 20.81
CA LYS A 290 4.73 -5.03 21.37
C LYS A 290 4.29 -3.70 22.00
N ASP A 291 5.10 -3.10 22.86
CA ASP A 291 4.73 -1.85 23.53
C ASP A 291 4.57 -0.69 22.53
N LYS A 292 5.45 -0.65 21.50
CA LYS A 292 5.35 0.33 20.41
C LYS A 292 4.03 0.20 19.68
N ILE A 293 3.69 -1.00 19.22
CA ILE A 293 2.45 -1.30 18.50
C ILE A 293 1.22 -0.96 19.35
N PHE A 294 1.20 -1.37 20.62
CA PHE A 294 0.06 -1.11 21.50
C PHE A 294 -0.11 0.38 21.83
N TRP A 295 1.00 1.11 21.95
CA TRP A 295 0.95 2.55 22.12
C TRP A 295 0.42 3.25 20.89
N MET A 296 0.93 2.92 19.68
CA MET A 296 0.47 3.49 18.42
C MET A 296 -1.02 3.22 18.21
N ALA A 297 -1.47 1.97 18.39
CA ALA A 297 -2.87 1.60 18.30
C ALA A 297 -3.75 2.37 19.29
N GLY A 298 -3.25 2.59 20.52
CA GLY A 298 -3.94 3.40 21.52
C GLY A 298 -4.04 4.88 21.13
N GLN A 299 -3.04 5.45 20.45
CA GLN A 299 -3.14 6.80 19.91
C GLN A 299 -4.14 6.87 18.75
N ALA A 300 -4.04 5.93 17.81
CA ALA A 300 -4.94 5.86 16.64
C ALA A 300 -6.41 5.64 17.04
N ARG A 301 -6.67 4.84 18.10
CA ARG A 301 -8.03 4.62 18.66
C ARG A 301 -8.74 5.92 19.00
N LYS A 302 -8.02 6.98 19.40
CA LYS A 302 -8.60 8.29 19.73
C LYS A 302 -9.27 8.96 18.55
N ARG A 303 -8.93 8.57 17.31
CA ARG A 303 -9.56 9.08 16.08
C ARG A 303 -10.95 8.47 15.86
N LEU A 304 -11.17 7.24 16.31
CA LEU A 304 -12.45 6.56 16.17
C LEU A 304 -13.48 7.17 17.13
N PRO A 305 -14.63 7.69 16.68
CA PRO A 305 -15.68 8.19 17.56
C PRO A 305 -16.19 7.10 18.52
N ASN A 306 -16.27 7.39 19.82
CA ASN A 306 -16.57 6.39 20.85
C ASN A 306 -17.89 5.63 20.65
N ASN A 307 -18.85 6.22 19.97
CA ASN A 307 -20.15 5.61 19.66
C ASN A 307 -20.18 4.86 18.32
N SER A 308 -19.08 4.91 17.53
CA SER A 308 -18.98 4.19 16.26
C SER A 308 -18.79 2.70 16.48
N TYR A 309 -19.21 1.87 15.50
CA TYR A 309 -18.94 0.45 15.56
C TYR A 309 -17.44 0.15 15.44
N SER A 310 -16.69 0.94 14.68
CA SER A 310 -15.23 0.78 14.55
C SER A 310 -14.52 0.93 15.90
N ALA A 311 -14.89 1.94 16.70
CA ALA A 311 -14.37 2.10 18.05
C ALA A 311 -14.71 0.91 18.96
N LYS A 312 -15.94 0.44 18.89
CA LYS A 312 -16.41 -0.69 19.71
C LYS A 312 -15.77 -2.02 19.28
N MET A 313 -15.50 -2.22 17.98
CA MET A 313 -14.75 -3.37 17.48
C MET A 313 -13.32 -3.39 18.02
N TYR A 314 -12.61 -2.25 17.95
CA TYR A 314 -11.29 -2.11 18.55
C TYR A 314 -11.31 -2.46 20.05
N ASP A 315 -12.21 -1.82 20.80
CA ASP A 315 -12.32 -2.00 22.25
C ASP A 315 -12.71 -3.44 22.63
N PHE A 316 -13.57 -4.07 21.83
CA PHE A 316 -13.96 -5.46 22.01
C PHE A 316 -12.77 -6.39 21.83
N VAL A 317 -12.07 -6.35 20.72
CA VAL A 317 -10.90 -7.20 20.46
C VAL A 317 -9.82 -6.97 21.53
N LYS A 318 -9.52 -5.70 21.84
CA LYS A 318 -8.54 -5.35 22.88
C LYS A 318 -8.90 -5.88 24.26
N SER A 319 -10.18 -5.81 24.64
CA SER A 319 -10.65 -6.32 25.93
C SER A 319 -10.49 -7.84 26.05
N ARG A 320 -10.77 -8.57 24.97
CA ARG A 320 -10.62 -10.04 24.91
C ARG A 320 -9.14 -10.46 24.97
N TYR A 321 -8.29 -9.73 24.23
CA TYR A 321 -6.84 -9.91 24.34
C TYR A 321 -6.34 -9.72 25.77
N ASN A 322 -6.76 -8.66 26.46
CA ASN A 322 -6.33 -8.34 27.81
C ASN A 322 -6.67 -9.42 28.87
N VAL A 323 -7.68 -10.25 28.59
CA VAL A 323 -8.06 -11.39 29.47
C VAL A 323 -7.63 -12.73 28.89
N ASN A 324 -6.70 -12.73 27.95
CA ASN A 324 -6.06 -13.92 27.35
C ASN A 324 -7.05 -14.92 26.68
N VAL A 325 -8.13 -14.42 26.06
CA VAL A 325 -8.97 -15.28 25.21
C VAL A 325 -8.18 -15.63 23.96
N PRO A 326 -8.11 -16.91 23.50
CA PRO A 326 -7.42 -17.29 22.27
C PRO A 326 -7.95 -16.50 21.06
N TRP A 327 -7.09 -16.14 20.12
CA TRP A 327 -7.47 -15.31 18.97
C TRP A 327 -8.56 -15.94 18.10
N GLU A 328 -8.56 -17.28 17.95
CA GLU A 328 -9.59 -18.02 17.22
C GLU A 328 -10.97 -17.80 17.84
N GLN A 329 -11.05 -17.86 19.18
CA GLN A 329 -12.31 -17.59 19.88
C GLN A 329 -12.73 -16.13 19.75
N VAL A 330 -11.77 -15.20 19.77
CA VAL A 330 -12.09 -13.77 19.57
C VAL A 330 -12.62 -13.51 18.17
N ARG A 331 -12.02 -14.16 17.14
CA ARG A 331 -12.50 -14.11 15.77
C ARG A 331 -13.94 -14.64 15.64
N ASP A 332 -14.23 -15.78 16.27
CA ASP A 332 -15.57 -16.36 16.28
C ASP A 332 -16.56 -15.48 17.05
N ASP A 333 -16.12 -14.85 18.15
CA ASP A 333 -16.93 -13.89 18.91
C ASP A 333 -17.21 -12.62 18.06
N VAL A 334 -16.24 -12.12 17.29
CA VAL A 334 -16.40 -11.00 16.34
C VAL A 334 -17.41 -11.37 15.25
N TYR A 335 -17.27 -12.52 14.64
CA TYR A 335 -18.21 -13.02 13.65
C TYR A 335 -19.64 -13.05 14.18
N ASN A 336 -19.85 -13.70 15.36
CA ASN A 336 -21.17 -13.80 15.96
C ASN A 336 -21.74 -12.45 16.34
N LYS A 337 -20.93 -11.58 16.96
CA LYS A 337 -21.37 -10.26 17.43
C LYS A 337 -21.75 -9.34 16.27
N TYR A 338 -20.90 -9.25 15.25
CA TYR A 338 -21.05 -8.22 14.23
C TYR A 338 -21.70 -8.72 12.93
N GLN A 339 -21.30 -9.84 12.38
CA GLN A 339 -21.96 -10.35 11.16
C GLN A 339 -23.28 -11.03 11.43
N VAL A 340 -23.38 -11.89 12.47
CA VAL A 340 -24.60 -12.62 12.76
C VAL A 340 -25.61 -11.74 13.47
N ASN A 341 -25.24 -11.14 14.60
CA ASN A 341 -26.16 -10.39 15.46
C ASN A 341 -26.29 -8.91 15.06
N GLN A 342 -25.38 -8.38 14.23
CA GLN A 342 -25.37 -6.99 13.77
C GLN A 342 -25.44 -5.97 14.93
N GLU A 343 -24.63 -6.20 15.98
CA GLU A 343 -24.59 -5.36 17.17
C GLU A 343 -23.86 -4.02 16.92
N ASP A 344 -23.96 -3.12 17.87
CA ASP A 344 -23.26 -1.83 17.90
C ASP A 344 -23.52 -0.91 16.70
N GLY A 345 -24.63 -1.14 15.97
CA GLY A 345 -24.95 -0.38 14.75
C GLY A 345 -24.26 -0.89 13.48
N TYR A 346 -23.58 -2.02 13.55
CA TYR A 346 -22.97 -2.67 12.39
C TYR A 346 -24.01 -3.40 11.54
N ASN A 347 -24.91 -2.65 10.91
CA ASN A 347 -26.00 -3.19 10.10
C ASN A 347 -25.98 -2.72 8.64
N LEU A 348 -25.29 -1.62 8.34
CA LEU A 348 -25.23 -1.04 7.02
C LEU A 348 -24.38 -1.94 6.08
N THR A 349 -23.24 -2.37 6.56
CA THR A 349 -22.26 -3.14 5.80
C THR A 349 -22.50 -4.65 5.82
N SER A 350 -23.46 -5.14 6.58
CA SER A 350 -23.85 -6.56 6.62
C SER A 350 -25.02 -6.90 5.71
N LYS A 351 -25.59 -5.92 5.00
CA LYS A 351 -26.74 -6.10 4.10
C LYS A 351 -26.38 -5.79 2.65
N GLY A 352 -26.95 -6.57 1.74
CA GLY A 352 -27.00 -6.23 0.32
C GLY A 352 -25.84 -6.76 -0.55
N LEU A 353 -24.76 -7.25 0.04
CA LEU A 353 -23.69 -7.91 -0.72
C LEU A 353 -23.87 -9.43 -0.71
N TYR A 354 -23.65 -10.06 -1.86
CA TYR A 354 -23.82 -11.51 -2.06
C TYR A 354 -22.99 -12.39 -1.12
N CYS A 355 -21.85 -11.89 -0.64
CA CYS A 355 -20.94 -12.58 0.28
C CYS A 355 -21.13 -12.18 1.75
N ASN A 356 -22.33 -11.73 2.15
CA ASN A 356 -22.60 -11.29 3.52
C ASN A 356 -21.73 -10.10 3.97
N ALA A 357 -21.45 -9.18 3.05
CA ALA A 357 -20.59 -8.02 3.27
C ALA A 357 -19.15 -8.36 3.64
N CYS A 358 -18.57 -9.40 3.02
CA CYS A 358 -17.21 -9.84 3.27
C CYS A 358 -16.14 -8.77 2.99
N PHE A 359 -16.44 -7.78 2.14
CA PHE A 359 -15.60 -6.61 1.84
C PHE A 359 -15.90 -5.39 2.71
N ALA A 360 -16.73 -5.52 3.75
CA ALA A 360 -17.08 -4.38 4.59
C ALA A 360 -15.89 -3.95 5.45
N ALA A 361 -15.67 -2.63 5.54
CA ALA A 361 -14.58 -2.06 6.32
C ALA A 361 -14.55 -2.55 7.78
N GLY A 362 -15.73 -2.64 8.43
CA GLY A 362 -15.82 -2.99 9.84
C GLY A 362 -15.33 -4.40 10.17
N ILE A 363 -15.82 -5.44 9.47
CA ILE A 363 -15.44 -6.82 9.79
C ILE A 363 -13.96 -7.06 9.53
N ASN A 364 -13.44 -6.50 8.44
CA ASN A 364 -12.02 -6.59 8.10
C ASN A 364 -11.15 -5.79 9.06
N PHE A 365 -11.62 -4.64 9.55
CA PHE A 365 -10.94 -3.92 10.64
C PHE A 365 -10.89 -4.75 11.93
N ALA A 366 -11.96 -5.43 12.30
CA ALA A 366 -11.95 -6.27 13.50
C ALA A 366 -10.98 -7.46 13.35
N ALA A 367 -10.92 -8.11 12.17
CA ALA A 367 -9.95 -9.14 11.84
C ALA A 367 -8.52 -8.59 11.89
N SER A 368 -8.30 -7.41 11.35
CA SER A 368 -7.03 -6.69 11.40
C SER A 368 -6.56 -6.40 12.84
N MET A 369 -7.47 -5.99 13.74
CA MET A 369 -7.14 -5.80 15.16
C MET A 369 -6.78 -7.11 15.86
N ILE A 370 -7.37 -8.23 15.47
CA ILE A 370 -6.99 -9.56 15.99
C ILE A 370 -5.54 -9.85 15.59
N SER A 371 -5.22 -9.74 14.31
CA SER A 371 -3.86 -9.94 13.81
C SER A 371 -2.83 -9.04 14.51
N LEU A 372 -3.13 -7.74 14.66
CA LEU A 372 -2.25 -6.79 15.31
C LEU A 372 -1.97 -7.11 16.78
N PHE A 373 -3.01 -7.36 17.57
CA PHE A 373 -2.85 -7.54 19.01
C PHE A 373 -2.24 -8.89 19.37
N TYR A 374 -2.63 -9.95 18.67
CA TYR A 374 -2.12 -11.31 18.95
C TYR A 374 -0.79 -11.61 18.27
N GLY A 375 -0.44 -10.87 17.21
CA GLY A 375 0.90 -10.91 16.62
C GLY A 375 1.95 -10.18 17.46
N GLU A 376 1.53 -9.28 18.37
CA GLU A 376 2.39 -8.59 19.36
C GLU A 376 3.62 -7.89 18.75
N GLY A 377 3.56 -7.56 17.46
CA GLY A 377 4.65 -6.94 16.71
C GLY A 377 5.68 -7.91 16.14
N ASP A 378 5.46 -9.22 16.25
CA ASP A 378 6.19 -10.21 15.48
C ASP A 378 5.63 -10.28 14.06
N LEU A 379 6.48 -10.04 13.05
CA LEU A 379 6.08 -10.00 11.64
C LEU A 379 5.49 -11.34 11.18
N ILE A 380 6.15 -12.43 11.52
CA ILE A 380 5.77 -13.78 11.07
C ILE A 380 4.44 -14.18 11.68
N GLU A 381 4.29 -14.00 13.00
CA GLU A 381 3.06 -14.39 13.71
C GLU A 381 1.88 -13.48 13.32
N THR A 382 2.13 -12.18 13.11
CA THR A 382 1.10 -11.23 12.66
C THR A 382 0.55 -11.63 11.30
N ILE A 383 1.41 -11.96 10.33
CA ILE A 383 0.98 -12.42 9.00
C ILE A 383 0.20 -13.73 9.10
N LYS A 384 0.69 -14.74 9.86
CA LYS A 384 0.00 -16.01 10.05
C LYS A 384 -1.41 -15.84 10.60
N ILE A 385 -1.57 -15.03 11.65
CA ILE A 385 -2.89 -14.78 12.24
C ILE A 385 -3.79 -14.04 11.24
N GLY A 386 -3.29 -13.06 10.53
CA GLY A 386 -4.04 -12.33 9.51
C GLY A 386 -4.57 -13.24 8.42
N SER A 387 -3.68 -14.08 7.85
CA SER A 387 -4.05 -15.05 6.80
C SER A 387 -5.09 -16.08 7.28
N LEU A 388 -5.08 -16.46 8.55
CA LEU A 388 -6.02 -17.43 9.10
C LEU A 388 -7.30 -16.82 9.67
N ALA A 389 -7.37 -15.49 9.81
CA ALA A 389 -8.51 -14.83 10.44
C ALA A 389 -9.79 -14.91 9.60
N GLY A 390 -9.69 -15.00 8.28
CA GLY A 390 -10.81 -15.05 7.34
C GLY A 390 -11.18 -13.71 6.74
N TRP A 391 -12.24 -13.69 5.97
CA TRP A 391 -12.71 -12.57 5.12
C TRP A 391 -11.66 -12.17 4.10
N ASP A 392 -11.35 -10.91 3.96
CA ASP A 392 -10.35 -10.31 3.08
C ASP A 392 -8.99 -10.39 3.75
N SER A 393 -8.40 -11.59 3.78
CA SER A 393 -7.24 -11.89 4.64
C SER A 393 -5.94 -11.25 4.17
N ASP A 394 -5.82 -10.92 2.90
CA ASP A 394 -4.66 -10.23 2.33
C ASP A 394 -4.58 -8.77 2.78
N ASN A 395 -5.72 -8.11 3.02
CA ASN A 395 -5.74 -6.74 3.52
C ASN A 395 -5.11 -6.59 4.92
N PRO A 396 -5.57 -7.26 6.00
CA PRO A 396 -4.93 -7.14 7.31
C PRO A 396 -3.46 -7.60 7.30
N THR A 397 -3.12 -8.59 6.48
CA THR A 397 -1.72 -9.02 6.36
C THR A 397 -0.88 -7.98 5.66
N SER A 398 -1.33 -7.44 4.52
CA SER A 398 -0.66 -6.37 3.77
C SER A 398 -0.40 -5.15 4.66
N THR A 399 -1.45 -4.64 5.31
CA THR A 399 -1.36 -3.49 6.22
C THR A 399 -0.30 -3.71 7.32
N TRP A 400 -0.35 -4.82 8.05
CA TRP A 400 0.61 -5.02 9.15
C TRP A 400 1.97 -5.51 8.67
N GLY A 401 2.03 -6.23 7.57
CA GLY A 401 3.30 -6.59 6.91
C GLY A 401 4.07 -5.36 6.47
N GLY A 402 3.37 -4.38 5.88
CA GLY A 402 3.93 -3.08 5.53
C GLY A 402 4.40 -2.28 6.74
N LEU A 403 3.54 -2.16 7.77
CA LEU A 403 3.88 -1.42 9.00
C LEU A 403 5.09 -2.03 9.72
N LEU A 404 5.06 -3.33 10.00
CA LEU A 404 6.14 -4.02 10.70
C LEU A 404 7.41 -4.06 9.84
N GLY A 405 7.26 -4.28 8.52
CA GLY A 405 8.36 -4.20 7.57
C GLY A 405 9.04 -2.84 7.58
N PHE A 406 8.27 -1.74 7.61
CA PHE A 406 8.80 -0.39 7.82
C PHE A 406 9.55 -0.25 9.14
N MET A 407 9.00 -0.79 10.22
CA MET A 407 9.59 -0.63 11.56
C MET A 407 10.92 -1.38 11.72
N ILE A 408 11.07 -2.54 11.07
CA ILE A 408 12.27 -3.38 11.24
C ILE A 408 13.29 -3.24 10.10
N GLY A 409 12.88 -2.77 8.91
CA GLY A 409 13.73 -2.60 7.74
C GLY A 409 14.04 -3.89 6.98
N LYS A 410 14.63 -3.73 5.79
CA LYS A 410 14.92 -4.84 4.86
C LYS A 410 15.74 -5.98 5.48
N GLU A 411 16.88 -5.64 6.09
CA GLU A 411 17.82 -6.65 6.61
C GLU A 411 17.19 -7.54 7.68
N ALA A 412 16.35 -6.95 8.55
CA ALA A 412 15.66 -7.71 9.59
C ALA A 412 14.58 -8.63 9.00
N ILE A 413 13.88 -8.21 7.93
CA ILE A 413 12.92 -9.07 7.21
C ILE A 413 13.67 -10.26 6.62
N GLU A 414 14.73 -10.05 5.83
CA GLU A 414 15.52 -11.11 5.20
C GLU A 414 16.12 -12.07 6.24
N LYS A 415 16.57 -11.55 7.37
CA LYS A 415 17.06 -12.35 8.49
C LYS A 415 15.97 -13.20 9.15
N SER A 416 14.76 -12.66 9.31
CA SER A 416 13.63 -13.38 9.93
C SER A 416 13.20 -14.59 9.11
N PHE A 417 13.22 -14.46 7.79
CA PHE A 417 12.87 -15.55 6.87
C PHE A 417 14.08 -16.36 6.37
N GLN A 418 15.30 -15.90 6.61
CA GLN A 418 16.55 -16.50 6.10
C GLN A 418 16.60 -16.62 4.56
N ILE A 419 16.01 -15.65 3.87
CA ILE A 419 15.88 -15.57 2.40
C ILE A 419 16.30 -14.18 1.95
N GLN A 420 16.97 -14.09 0.79
CA GLN A 420 17.14 -12.84 0.05
C GLN A 420 16.00 -12.73 -0.97
N PHE A 421 15.27 -11.63 -0.88
CA PHE A 421 14.06 -11.42 -1.67
C PHE A 421 14.32 -10.59 -2.93
N SER A 422 13.43 -10.74 -3.91
CA SER A 422 13.40 -9.86 -5.08
C SER A 422 13.25 -8.40 -4.67
N ASN A 423 14.07 -7.55 -5.29
CA ASN A 423 13.92 -6.08 -5.21
C ASN A 423 13.00 -5.53 -6.31
N ARG A 424 12.34 -6.40 -7.09
CA ARG A 424 11.56 -6.00 -8.27
C ARG A 424 10.08 -6.11 -8.00
N PHE A 425 9.36 -5.08 -8.43
CA PHE A 425 7.90 -4.96 -8.32
C PHE A 425 7.30 -4.71 -9.69
N ASN A 426 6.16 -5.33 -9.97
CA ASN A 426 5.38 -5.10 -11.18
C ASN A 426 3.95 -4.75 -10.80
N ILE A 427 3.54 -3.53 -11.11
CA ILE A 427 2.16 -3.09 -10.88
C ILE A 427 1.18 -4.00 -11.65
N HIS A 428 -0.03 -4.15 -11.15
CA HIS A 428 -1.02 -5.04 -11.73
C HIS A 428 -1.28 -4.73 -13.22
N ARG A 429 -1.49 -5.77 -14.01
CA ARG A 429 -1.66 -5.70 -15.49
C ARG A 429 -2.79 -4.79 -15.94
N THR A 430 -3.77 -4.50 -15.10
CA THR A 430 -4.88 -3.59 -15.37
C THR A 430 -4.54 -2.12 -15.13
N ARG A 431 -3.32 -1.84 -14.69
CA ARG A 431 -2.78 -0.48 -14.59
C ARG A 431 -1.95 -0.17 -15.84
N LYS A 432 -1.85 1.10 -16.21
CA LYS A 432 -1.20 1.55 -17.46
C LYS A 432 -0.49 2.89 -17.31
N GLY A 433 0.39 3.21 -18.26
CA GLY A 433 1.00 4.54 -18.38
C GLY A 433 2.10 4.82 -17.36
N PHE A 434 2.62 3.80 -16.70
CA PHE A 434 3.78 3.89 -15.82
C PHE A 434 5.09 3.69 -16.60
N PRO A 435 6.24 4.21 -16.12
CA PRO A 435 7.56 3.90 -16.68
C PRO A 435 7.83 2.39 -16.71
N ASN A 436 8.69 1.94 -17.62
CA ASN A 436 9.12 0.55 -17.74
C ASN A 436 7.96 -0.47 -17.76
N SER A 437 6.82 -0.08 -18.33
CA SER A 437 5.60 -0.91 -18.37
C SER A 437 5.08 -1.33 -16.98
N GLY A 438 5.36 -0.52 -15.95
CA GLY A 438 4.92 -0.76 -14.59
C GLY A 438 5.90 -1.58 -13.74
N ILE A 439 7.07 -1.91 -14.26
CA ILE A 439 8.14 -2.57 -13.50
C ILE A 439 8.97 -1.50 -12.80
N ASP A 440 9.12 -1.65 -11.49
CA ASP A 440 9.91 -0.79 -10.62
C ASP A 440 10.81 -1.63 -9.69
N THR A 441 11.53 -0.98 -8.79
CA THR A 441 12.29 -1.62 -7.71
C THR A 441 11.93 -0.97 -6.38
N PHE A 442 11.95 -1.74 -5.30
CA PHE A 442 11.69 -1.21 -3.97
C PHE A 442 12.66 -0.09 -3.60
N THR A 443 13.92 -0.20 -4.07
CA THR A 443 14.91 0.88 -3.93
C THR A 443 14.41 2.18 -4.58
N ASN A 444 13.97 2.14 -5.84
CA ASN A 444 13.49 3.31 -6.54
C ASN A 444 12.16 3.83 -5.96
N MET A 445 11.31 2.93 -5.48
CA MET A 445 10.06 3.29 -4.78
C MET A 445 10.37 4.00 -3.46
N ALA A 446 11.35 3.54 -2.68
CA ALA A 446 11.82 4.20 -1.47
C ALA A 446 12.43 5.58 -1.76
N ASP A 447 13.26 5.70 -2.79
CA ASP A 447 13.85 6.98 -3.23
C ASP A 447 12.78 8.00 -3.62
N LYS A 448 11.75 7.59 -4.38
CA LYS A 448 10.60 8.46 -4.68
C LYS A 448 9.86 8.89 -3.42
N GLY A 449 9.69 7.97 -2.47
CA GLY A 449 9.12 8.27 -1.15
C GLY A 449 9.91 9.36 -0.42
N LEU A 450 11.25 9.27 -0.38
CA LEU A 450 12.09 10.31 0.22
C LEU A 450 11.89 11.68 -0.41
N LEU A 451 11.81 11.75 -1.75
CA LEU A 451 11.59 13.02 -2.45
C LEU A 451 10.20 13.63 -2.14
N ILE A 452 9.20 12.79 -1.94
CA ILE A 452 7.88 13.24 -1.48
C ILE A 452 7.99 13.79 -0.06
N ILE A 453 8.66 13.06 0.85
CA ILE A 453 8.82 13.46 2.25
C ILE A 453 9.63 14.76 2.34
N ASP A 454 10.67 14.96 1.52
CA ASP A 454 11.41 16.23 1.43
C ASP A 454 10.44 17.41 1.22
N ARG A 455 9.46 17.26 0.32
CA ARG A 455 8.45 18.28 0.05
C ARG A 455 7.48 18.46 1.22
N VAL A 456 7.05 17.36 1.82
CA VAL A 456 6.14 17.38 2.99
C VAL A 456 6.84 18.07 4.17
N VAL A 457 8.06 17.68 4.48
CA VAL A 457 8.86 18.26 5.57
C VAL A 457 8.98 19.78 5.40
N THR A 458 9.28 20.24 4.19
CA THR A 458 9.51 21.67 3.94
C THR A 458 8.22 22.48 3.85
N SER A 459 7.17 21.92 3.20
CA SER A 459 5.95 22.69 2.90
C SER A 459 4.83 22.51 3.93
N GLN A 460 4.79 21.37 4.65
CA GLN A 460 3.71 21.05 5.57
C GLN A 460 4.17 21.00 7.04
N LEU A 461 5.42 20.59 7.29
CA LEU A 461 5.96 20.42 8.63
C LEU A 461 6.79 21.62 9.11
N ASN A 462 6.96 22.66 8.29
CA ASN A 462 7.85 23.80 8.55
C ASN A 462 9.29 23.38 8.88
N GLY A 463 9.68 22.17 8.46
CA GLY A 463 11.00 21.62 8.66
C GLY A 463 11.99 21.99 7.59
N SER A 464 13.16 21.41 7.66
CA SER A 464 14.24 21.58 6.68
C SER A 464 14.99 20.28 6.45
N ILE A 465 15.84 20.31 5.43
CA ILE A 465 16.70 19.20 5.05
C ILE A 465 18.14 19.61 5.23
N ASP A 466 18.86 18.92 6.10
CA ASP A 466 20.32 19.01 6.21
C ASP A 466 20.92 18.06 5.16
N SER A 467 21.24 18.59 3.98
CA SER A 467 21.76 17.80 2.86
C SER A 467 23.19 17.28 3.11
N GLU A 468 23.98 17.94 3.96
CA GLU A 468 25.33 17.48 4.31
C GLU A 468 25.29 16.23 5.20
N LYS A 469 24.33 16.22 6.16
CA LYS A 469 24.14 15.08 7.07
C LYS A 469 23.15 14.05 6.54
N GLY A 470 22.38 14.38 5.49
CA GLY A 470 21.32 13.54 4.97
C GLY A 470 20.18 13.34 5.97
N GLN A 471 19.68 14.42 6.59
CA GLN A 471 18.71 14.37 7.67
C GLN A 471 17.56 15.35 7.43
N TRP A 472 16.38 14.97 7.89
CA TRP A 472 15.28 15.92 8.10
C TRP A 472 15.37 16.50 9.51
N VAL A 473 15.08 17.79 9.60
CA VAL A 473 14.93 18.52 10.87
C VAL A 473 13.50 19.03 10.92
N ILE A 474 12.71 18.48 11.82
CA ILE A 474 11.28 18.75 11.92
C ILE A 474 11.03 19.44 13.26
N PRO A 475 10.51 20.70 13.27
CA PRO A 475 10.14 21.39 14.51
C PRO A 475 9.11 20.61 15.31
N ASN A 476 9.33 20.56 16.63
CA ASN A 476 8.44 19.86 17.56
C ASN A 476 7.16 20.66 17.82
#